data_8010e08d4d134e9442a89b41d0605577
#
_entry.id   8010e08d4d134e9442a89b41d0605577
#
_cell.length_a   1.000
_cell.length_b   1.000
_cell.length_c   1.000
_cell.angle_alpha   90.00
_cell.angle_beta   90.00
_cell.angle_gamma   90.00
#
_symmetry.space_group_name_H-M   'P 1'
#
loop_
_entity.id
_entity.type
_entity.pdbx_description
1 polymer ?
#
loop_
_entity_poly.entity_id
_entity_poly.type
_entity_poly.pdbx_seq_one_letter_code
_entity_poly.pdbx_strand_id
1 'polypeptide(L)'
;MDRQEYARRADALKQRLWRTALCYLNDEQAALEAVDSAVYKGLLAVYNLRQPEYFDTWLTRILINECKAEQRRRARLHPLELLAHHAAAQQELDNLPLRQAVAALDPKLRAVVVLRFFAGYTLEETARCLGLPRGTVATRQRRALELLRLELDEQSGEEG
;
A
#
# COMPACT_ATOMS: atom_id res chain seq x y z
N MET A 1 9.79 -19.75 -12.91
CA MET A 1 10.79 -18.70 -12.60
C MET A 1 11.78 -19.24 -11.59
N ASP A 2 13.06 -19.15 -11.90
CA ASP A 2 14.09 -19.59 -10.95
C ASP A 2 14.42 -18.52 -9.92
N ARG A 3 15.26 -18.88 -8.91
CA ARG A 3 15.60 -17.97 -7.82
C ARG A 3 16.36 -16.74 -8.26
N GLN A 4 17.22 -16.86 -9.27
CA GLN A 4 18.01 -15.72 -9.75
C GLN A 4 17.12 -14.71 -10.48
N GLU A 5 16.21 -15.18 -11.29
CA GLU A 5 15.23 -14.31 -11.96
C GLU A 5 14.30 -13.66 -10.96
N TYR A 6 13.83 -14.42 -9.96
CA TYR A 6 13.02 -13.86 -8.86
C TYR A 6 13.76 -12.73 -8.16
N ALA A 7 15.00 -12.99 -7.73
CA ALA A 7 15.80 -12.00 -7.01
C ALA A 7 15.99 -10.72 -7.83
N ARG A 8 16.28 -10.86 -9.11
CA ARG A 8 16.46 -9.72 -10.02
C ARG A 8 15.19 -8.90 -10.17
N ARG A 9 14.06 -9.56 -10.36
CA ARG A 9 12.76 -8.88 -10.52
C ARG A 9 12.27 -8.25 -9.22
N ALA A 10 12.45 -8.93 -8.11
CA ALA A 10 12.10 -8.39 -6.79
C ALA A 10 12.95 -7.19 -6.44
N ASP A 11 14.24 -7.22 -6.74
CA ASP A 11 15.14 -6.10 -6.52
C ASP A 11 14.75 -4.87 -7.36
N ALA A 12 14.38 -5.09 -8.62
CA ALA A 12 13.91 -4.02 -9.49
C ALA A 12 12.63 -3.36 -8.99
N LEU A 13 11.78 -4.11 -8.26
CA LEU A 13 10.53 -3.61 -7.67
C LEU A 13 10.68 -3.03 -6.27
N LYS A 14 11.81 -3.23 -5.63
CA LYS A 14 11.99 -2.98 -4.19
C LYS A 14 11.59 -1.57 -3.77
N GLN A 15 12.02 -0.55 -4.50
CA GLN A 15 11.67 0.83 -4.18
C GLN A 15 10.17 1.10 -4.32
N ARG A 16 9.57 0.56 -5.36
CA ARG A 16 8.13 0.71 -5.60
C ARG A 16 7.31 0.01 -4.51
N LEU A 17 7.73 -1.18 -4.11
CA LEU A 17 7.13 -1.91 -2.99
C LEU A 17 7.24 -1.12 -1.69
N TRP A 18 8.42 -0.57 -1.41
CA TRP A 18 8.64 0.22 -0.20
C TRP A 18 7.76 1.47 -0.16
N ARG A 19 7.67 2.21 -1.27
CA ARG A 19 6.78 3.39 -1.36
C ARG A 19 5.32 3.02 -1.14
N THR A 20 4.88 1.92 -1.75
CA THR A 20 3.53 1.41 -1.59
C THR A 20 3.24 1.08 -0.12
N ALA A 21 4.14 0.35 0.52
CA ALA A 21 4.01 0.01 1.94
C ALA A 21 4.05 1.24 2.84
N LEU A 22 4.94 2.19 2.55
CA LEU A 22 5.04 3.43 3.32
C LEU A 22 3.75 4.25 3.22
N CYS A 23 3.18 4.38 2.04
CA CYS A 23 1.91 5.09 1.85
C CYS A 23 0.75 4.37 2.55
N TYR A 24 0.78 3.05 2.60
CA TYR A 24 -0.25 2.26 3.26
C TYR A 24 -0.15 2.32 4.79
N LEU A 25 1.04 2.12 5.34
CA LEU A 25 1.28 2.00 6.78
C LEU A 25 1.65 3.32 7.45
N ASN A 26 2.16 4.28 6.68
CA ASN A 26 2.65 5.57 7.16
C ASN A 26 3.69 5.44 8.29
N ASP A 27 4.56 4.45 8.19
CA ASP A 27 5.61 4.13 9.15
C ASP A 27 6.76 3.43 8.43
N GLU A 28 7.97 4.01 8.47
CA GLU A 28 9.13 3.52 7.74
C GLU A 28 9.55 2.11 8.17
N GLN A 29 9.62 1.86 9.48
CA GLN A 29 10.06 0.57 9.99
C GLN A 29 9.07 -0.53 9.63
N ALA A 30 7.78 -0.26 9.78
CA ALA A 30 6.72 -1.20 9.41
C ALA A 30 6.72 -1.47 7.89
N ALA A 31 6.96 -0.44 7.08
CA ALA A 31 7.06 -0.58 5.63
C ALA A 31 8.22 -1.50 5.24
N LEU A 32 9.39 -1.31 5.83
CA LEU A 32 10.55 -2.18 5.58
C LEU A 32 10.25 -3.63 5.96
N GLU A 33 9.67 -3.86 7.12
CA GLU A 33 9.31 -5.20 7.59
C GLU A 33 8.29 -5.86 6.67
N ALA A 34 7.29 -5.10 6.21
CA ALA A 34 6.28 -5.61 5.29
C ALA A 34 6.89 -5.99 3.94
N VAL A 35 7.81 -5.17 3.40
CA VAL A 35 8.52 -5.47 2.15
C VAL A 35 9.39 -6.73 2.32
N ASP A 36 10.15 -6.82 3.39
CA ASP A 36 10.99 -8.00 3.65
C ASP A 36 10.16 -9.27 3.77
N SER A 37 9.05 -9.21 4.50
CA SER A 37 8.12 -10.34 4.62
C SER A 37 7.50 -10.72 3.27
N ALA A 38 7.10 -9.73 2.48
CA ALA A 38 6.49 -9.98 1.18
C ALA A 38 7.48 -10.62 0.20
N VAL A 39 8.71 -10.12 0.15
CA VAL A 39 9.77 -10.67 -0.70
C VAL A 39 10.10 -12.11 -0.29
N TYR A 40 10.19 -12.38 1.00
CA TYR A 40 10.44 -13.73 1.50
C TYR A 40 9.29 -14.70 1.15
N LYS A 41 8.06 -14.30 1.42
CA LYS A 41 6.87 -15.11 1.09
C LYS A 41 6.74 -15.32 -0.42
N GLY A 42 7.05 -14.31 -1.19
CA GLY A 42 7.08 -14.41 -2.64
C GLY A 42 8.10 -15.42 -3.14
N LEU A 43 9.29 -15.44 -2.54
CA LEU A 43 10.32 -16.42 -2.90
C LEU A 43 9.83 -17.85 -2.64
N LEU A 44 9.14 -18.08 -1.52
CA LEU A 44 8.60 -19.41 -1.19
C LEU A 44 7.44 -19.81 -2.11
N ALA A 45 6.70 -18.84 -2.62
CA ALA A 45 5.49 -19.07 -3.41
C ALA A 45 5.67 -18.88 -4.92
N VAL A 46 6.88 -18.55 -5.38
CA VAL A 46 7.13 -18.22 -6.79
C VAL A 46 6.78 -19.36 -7.76
N TYR A 47 6.82 -20.58 -7.29
CA TYR A 47 6.41 -21.76 -8.08
C TYR A 47 4.91 -21.77 -8.40
N ASN A 48 4.11 -21.03 -7.66
CA ASN A 48 2.68 -20.90 -7.89
C ASN A 48 2.35 -19.82 -8.93
N LEU A 49 3.32 -19.02 -9.30
CA LEU A 49 3.14 -18.00 -10.33
C LEU A 49 3.11 -18.65 -11.71
N ARG A 50 1.92 -18.73 -12.31
CA ARG A 50 1.73 -19.39 -13.61
C ARG A 50 2.10 -18.49 -14.78
N GLN A 51 1.96 -17.17 -14.62
CA GLN A 51 2.15 -16.18 -15.68
C GLN A 51 3.17 -15.15 -15.23
N PRO A 52 4.45 -15.27 -15.64
CA PRO A 52 5.50 -14.35 -15.22
C PRO A 52 5.25 -12.88 -15.57
N GLU A 53 4.42 -12.60 -16.57
CA GLU A 53 4.04 -11.24 -16.95
C GLU A 53 3.24 -10.51 -15.85
N TYR A 54 2.65 -11.25 -14.92
CA TYR A 54 1.90 -10.68 -13.79
C TYR A 54 2.71 -10.65 -12.49
N PHE A 55 4.03 -10.80 -12.58
CA PHE A 55 4.91 -10.83 -11.42
C PHE A 55 4.73 -9.60 -10.52
N ASP A 56 4.69 -8.40 -11.11
CA ASP A 56 4.61 -7.15 -10.36
C ASP A 56 3.34 -7.08 -9.53
N THR A 57 2.19 -7.34 -10.13
CA THR A 57 0.90 -7.32 -9.42
C THR A 57 0.79 -8.47 -8.42
N TRP A 58 1.37 -9.62 -8.75
CA TRP A 58 1.39 -10.77 -7.85
C TRP A 58 2.19 -10.50 -6.57
N LEU A 59 3.40 -9.97 -6.71
CA LEU A 59 4.23 -9.65 -5.55
C LEU A 59 3.64 -8.49 -4.75
N THR A 60 3.09 -7.50 -5.43
CA THR A 60 2.41 -6.36 -4.77
C THR A 60 1.17 -6.82 -3.99
N ARG A 61 0.45 -7.82 -4.48
CA ARG A 61 -0.66 -8.42 -3.73
C ARG A 61 -0.20 -9.04 -2.42
N ILE A 62 0.93 -9.75 -2.46
CA ILE A 62 1.54 -10.31 -1.25
C ILE A 62 1.88 -9.18 -0.28
N LEU A 63 2.48 -8.09 -0.79
CA LEU A 63 2.81 -6.91 0.03
C LEU A 63 1.56 -6.29 0.68
N ILE A 64 0.49 -6.07 -0.08
CA ILE A 64 -0.75 -5.48 0.45
C ILE A 64 -1.33 -6.35 1.56
N ASN A 65 -1.29 -7.68 1.38
CA ASN A 65 -1.74 -8.60 2.42
C ASN A 65 -0.88 -8.50 3.69
N GLU A 66 0.44 -8.33 3.56
CA GLU A 66 1.33 -8.09 4.69
C GLU A 66 1.02 -6.76 5.38
N CYS A 67 0.79 -5.69 4.60
CA CYS A 67 0.41 -4.38 5.14
C CYS A 67 -0.90 -4.44 5.92
N LYS A 68 -1.90 -5.13 5.40
CA LYS A 68 -3.18 -5.31 6.10
C LYS A 68 -3.02 -6.07 7.40
N ALA A 69 -2.21 -7.13 7.40
CA ALA A 69 -1.94 -7.92 8.60
C ALA A 69 -1.20 -7.09 9.66
N GLU A 70 -0.20 -6.32 9.26
CA GLU A 70 0.55 -5.43 10.15
C GLU A 70 -0.35 -4.35 10.76
N GLN A 71 -1.22 -3.76 9.96
CA GLN A 71 -2.17 -2.76 10.42
C GLN A 71 -3.12 -3.32 11.48
N ARG A 72 -3.65 -4.53 11.26
CA ARG A 72 -4.52 -5.20 12.24
C ARG A 72 -3.78 -5.50 13.53
N ARG A 73 -2.53 -5.96 13.43
CA ARG A 73 -1.69 -6.25 14.59
C ARG A 73 -1.45 -5.00 15.42
N ARG A 74 -1.11 -3.88 14.79
CA ARG A 74 -0.86 -2.60 15.46
C ARG A 74 -2.10 -2.05 16.14
N ALA A 75 -3.24 -2.10 15.46
CA ALA A 75 -4.50 -1.61 16.01
C ALA A 75 -4.90 -2.34 17.28
N ARG A 76 -4.57 -3.64 17.41
CA ARG A 76 -4.86 -4.43 18.61
C ARG A 76 -3.88 -4.18 19.75
N LEU A 77 -2.59 -3.99 19.43
CA LEU A 77 -1.53 -3.99 20.43
C LEU A 77 -1.16 -2.61 20.94
N HIS A 78 -1.14 -1.59 20.08
CA HIS A 78 -0.57 -0.28 20.40
C HIS A 78 -1.31 0.89 19.75
N PRO A 79 -2.58 1.13 20.12
CA PRO A 79 -3.35 2.21 19.48
C PRO A 79 -2.76 3.61 19.70
N LEU A 80 -2.06 3.86 20.82
CA LEU A 80 -1.41 5.16 21.09
C LEU A 80 -0.07 5.30 20.35
N GLU A 81 0.67 4.22 20.17
CA GLU A 81 1.94 4.23 19.44
C GLU A 81 1.74 4.48 17.94
N LEU A 82 0.59 4.10 17.37
CA LEU A 82 0.25 4.44 15.99
C LEU A 82 0.29 5.93 15.73
N LEU A 83 -0.19 6.75 16.67
CA LEU A 83 -0.17 8.21 16.56
C LEU A 83 1.26 8.78 16.64
N ALA A 84 2.11 8.19 17.47
CA ALA A 84 3.51 8.60 17.60
C ALA A 84 4.33 8.24 16.36
N HIS A 85 4.13 7.05 15.77
CA HIS A 85 4.83 6.61 14.57
C HIS A 85 4.42 7.42 13.33
N HIS A 86 3.17 7.87 13.26
CA HIS A 86 2.72 8.77 12.20
C HIS A 86 3.54 10.06 12.14
N ALA A 87 4.00 10.56 13.31
CA ALA A 87 4.81 11.79 13.38
C ALA A 87 6.24 11.59 12.83
N ALA A 88 6.84 10.42 12.98
CA ALA A 88 8.22 10.15 12.56
C ALA A 88 8.36 9.95 11.03
N ALA A 89 7.37 9.37 10.38
CA ALA A 89 7.37 9.13 8.93
C ALA A 89 7.13 10.40 8.11
N GLN A 90 6.85 11.52 8.76
CA GLN A 90 6.45 12.77 8.14
C GLN A 90 7.57 13.51 7.41
N GLN A 91 8.84 13.14 7.62
CA GLN A 91 9.98 13.94 7.12
C GLN A 91 10.36 13.65 5.68
N GLU A 92 9.90 12.57 5.05
CA GLU A 92 10.42 12.13 3.76
C GLU A 92 9.48 12.30 2.54
N LEU A 93 8.22 12.64 2.75
CA LEU A 93 7.28 12.87 1.64
C LEU A 93 6.66 14.25 1.73
N ASP A 94 6.74 14.98 0.62
CA ASP A 94 6.43 16.41 0.49
C ASP A 94 4.97 16.80 0.74
N ASN A 95 4.03 15.85 0.97
CA ASN A 95 2.62 16.18 1.18
C ASN A 95 2.02 15.45 2.38
N LEU A 96 2.35 15.97 3.55
CA LEU A 96 1.90 15.44 4.83
C LEU A 96 0.37 15.36 4.99
N PRO A 97 -0.43 16.42 4.67
CA PRO A 97 -1.88 16.34 4.80
C PRO A 97 -2.49 15.21 3.97
N LEU A 98 -2.02 15.02 2.73
CA LEU A 98 -2.51 13.94 1.86
C LEU A 98 -2.17 12.57 2.45
N ARG A 99 -0.95 12.39 2.96
CA ARG A 99 -0.54 11.12 3.55
C ARG A 99 -1.36 10.77 4.79
N GLN A 100 -1.62 11.75 5.63
CA GLN A 100 -2.46 11.56 6.82
C GLN A 100 -3.89 11.20 6.43
N ALA A 101 -4.44 11.87 5.42
CA ALA A 101 -5.77 11.59 4.92
C ALA A 101 -5.87 10.18 4.34
N VAL A 102 -4.87 9.74 3.56
CA VAL A 102 -4.82 8.37 3.02
C VAL A 102 -4.72 7.34 4.15
N ALA A 103 -3.87 7.61 5.15
CA ALA A 103 -3.70 6.71 6.29
C ALA A 103 -4.97 6.59 7.15
N ALA A 104 -5.84 7.60 7.12
CA ALA A 104 -7.10 7.60 7.85
C ALA A 104 -8.24 6.88 7.10
N LEU A 105 -8.07 6.56 5.82
CA LEU A 105 -9.08 5.83 5.05
C LEU A 105 -9.29 4.42 5.60
N ASP A 106 -10.51 3.92 5.45
CA ASP A 106 -10.80 2.50 5.66
C ASP A 106 -9.81 1.65 4.84
N PRO A 107 -9.30 0.52 5.38
CA PRO A 107 -8.31 -0.31 4.68
C PRO A 107 -8.67 -0.71 3.26
N LYS A 108 -9.94 -0.96 2.97
CA LYS A 108 -10.40 -1.32 1.62
C LYS A 108 -10.24 -0.16 0.65
N LEU A 109 -10.54 1.04 1.08
CA LEU A 109 -10.39 2.26 0.27
C LEU A 109 -8.92 2.65 0.15
N ARG A 110 -8.18 2.54 1.23
CA ARG A 110 -6.74 2.85 1.25
C ARG A 110 -5.97 2.02 0.24
N ALA A 111 -6.23 0.70 0.18
CA ALA A 111 -5.56 -0.19 -0.75
C ALA A 111 -5.75 0.27 -2.21
N VAL A 112 -6.96 0.66 -2.57
CA VAL A 112 -7.26 1.15 -3.93
C VAL A 112 -6.48 2.43 -4.23
N VAL A 113 -6.51 3.41 -3.34
CA VAL A 113 -5.81 4.69 -3.53
C VAL A 113 -4.30 4.48 -3.64
N VAL A 114 -3.73 3.69 -2.75
CA VAL A 114 -2.29 3.44 -2.74
C VAL A 114 -1.83 2.76 -4.05
N LEU A 115 -2.56 1.76 -4.51
CA LEU A 115 -2.22 1.06 -5.75
C LEU A 115 -2.41 1.94 -6.99
N ARG A 116 -3.51 2.70 -7.05
CA ARG A 116 -3.82 3.55 -8.20
C ARG A 116 -2.90 4.75 -8.33
N PHE A 117 -2.62 5.45 -7.22
CA PHE A 117 -1.98 6.77 -7.28
C PHE A 117 -0.53 6.77 -6.79
N PHE A 118 -0.13 5.84 -5.94
CA PHE A 118 1.25 5.77 -5.45
C PHE A 118 2.05 4.66 -6.14
N ALA A 119 1.46 3.50 -6.37
CA ALA A 119 2.09 2.41 -7.11
C ALA A 119 1.96 2.57 -8.64
N GLY A 120 1.04 3.42 -9.10
CA GLY A 120 0.87 3.72 -10.53
C GLY A 120 0.17 2.64 -11.34
N TYR A 121 -0.65 1.82 -10.69
CA TYR A 121 -1.40 0.77 -11.40
C TYR A 121 -2.69 1.30 -12.03
N THR A 122 -3.09 0.69 -13.14
CA THR A 122 -4.40 0.94 -13.76
C THR A 122 -5.52 0.34 -12.92
N LEU A 123 -6.77 0.67 -13.24
CA LEU A 123 -7.93 0.02 -12.60
C LEU A 123 -7.89 -1.51 -12.74
N GLU A 124 -7.55 -2.00 -13.93
CA GLU A 124 -7.47 -3.43 -14.20
C GLU A 124 -6.34 -4.11 -13.40
N GLU A 125 -5.17 -3.49 -13.36
CA GLU A 125 -4.04 -3.99 -12.57
C GLU A 125 -4.36 -3.98 -11.08
N THR A 126 -5.00 -2.93 -10.59
CA THR A 126 -5.44 -2.83 -9.19
C THR A 126 -6.47 -3.91 -8.86
N ALA A 127 -7.44 -4.12 -9.73
CA ALA A 127 -8.46 -5.17 -9.57
C ALA A 127 -7.79 -6.56 -9.52
N ARG A 128 -6.84 -6.81 -10.38
CA ARG A 128 -6.07 -8.05 -10.39
C ARG A 128 -5.27 -8.22 -9.10
N CYS A 129 -4.59 -7.17 -8.68
CA CYS A 129 -3.79 -7.17 -7.45
C CYS A 129 -4.64 -7.47 -6.21
N LEU A 130 -5.83 -6.90 -6.12
CA LEU A 130 -6.73 -7.07 -4.97
C LEU A 130 -7.65 -8.28 -5.09
N GLY A 131 -7.72 -8.92 -6.26
CA GLY A 131 -8.63 -10.02 -6.51
C GLY A 131 -10.10 -9.60 -6.50
N LEU A 132 -10.40 -8.39 -7.00
CA LEU A 132 -11.73 -7.79 -6.99
C LEU A 132 -12.20 -7.52 -8.42
N PRO A 133 -13.51 -7.46 -8.67
CA PRO A 133 -14.04 -6.97 -9.95
C PRO A 133 -13.64 -5.51 -10.18
N ARG A 134 -13.39 -5.16 -11.44
CA ARG A 134 -13.04 -3.79 -11.83
C ARG A 134 -14.06 -2.76 -11.36
N GLY A 135 -15.34 -3.07 -11.46
CA GLY A 135 -16.42 -2.18 -11.01
C GLY A 135 -16.36 -1.88 -9.52
N THR A 136 -16.00 -2.87 -8.71
CA THR A 136 -15.82 -2.70 -7.26
C THR A 136 -14.66 -1.75 -6.98
N VAL A 137 -13.53 -1.91 -7.68
CA VAL A 137 -12.38 -1.01 -7.55
C VAL A 137 -12.76 0.41 -7.95
N ALA A 138 -13.46 0.59 -9.05
CA ALA A 138 -13.91 1.90 -9.53
C ALA A 138 -14.83 2.60 -8.51
N THR A 139 -15.75 1.87 -7.90
CA THR A 139 -16.65 2.38 -6.87
C THR A 139 -15.88 2.80 -5.61
N ARG A 140 -14.94 1.96 -5.17
CA ARG A 140 -14.10 2.26 -4.01
C ARG A 140 -13.18 3.45 -4.28
N GLN A 141 -12.62 3.56 -5.48
CA GLN A 141 -11.83 4.72 -5.87
C GLN A 141 -12.63 6.02 -5.78
N ARG A 142 -13.83 6.01 -6.32
CA ARG A 142 -14.72 7.19 -6.29
C ARG A 142 -15.02 7.59 -4.85
N ARG A 143 -15.38 6.63 -4.00
CA ARG A 143 -15.67 6.88 -2.59
C ARG A 143 -14.45 7.42 -1.85
N ALA A 144 -13.29 6.84 -2.09
CA ALA A 144 -12.04 7.28 -1.46
C ALA A 144 -11.70 8.72 -1.87
N LEU A 145 -11.82 9.06 -3.15
CA LEU A 145 -11.53 10.41 -3.63
C LEU A 145 -12.49 11.45 -3.06
N GLU A 146 -13.77 11.11 -2.89
CA GLU A 146 -14.73 11.98 -2.20
C GLU A 146 -14.30 12.28 -0.77
N LEU A 147 -13.93 11.25 -0.01
CA LEU A 147 -13.49 11.40 1.37
C LEU A 147 -12.19 12.19 1.49
N LEU A 148 -11.23 11.94 0.60
CA LEU A 148 -9.97 12.68 0.57
C LEU A 148 -10.19 14.16 0.24
N ARG A 149 -11.08 14.46 -0.69
CA ARG A 149 -11.42 15.83 -1.06
C ARG A 149 -12.02 16.58 0.13
N LEU A 150 -12.98 15.97 0.83
CA LEU A 150 -13.62 16.59 2.00
C LEU A 150 -12.60 16.87 3.09
N GLU A 151 -11.73 15.93 3.40
CA GLU A 151 -10.73 16.09 4.45
C GLU A 151 -9.69 17.16 4.11
N LEU A 152 -9.23 17.22 2.88
CA LEU A 152 -8.29 18.24 2.43
C LEU A 152 -8.92 19.63 2.39
N ASP A 153 -10.18 19.74 2.04
CA ASP A 153 -10.92 21.00 2.05
C ASP A 153 -11.08 21.53 3.50
N GLU A 154 -11.35 20.65 4.46
CA GLU A 154 -11.42 21.01 5.88
C GLU A 154 -10.08 21.54 6.40
N GLN A 155 -8.97 20.84 6.08
CA GLN A 155 -7.63 21.26 6.48
C GLN A 155 -7.24 22.61 5.85
N SER A 156 -7.60 22.84 4.61
CA SER A 156 -7.35 24.13 3.93
C SER A 156 -8.17 25.28 4.55
N GLY A 157 -9.35 24.98 5.08
CA GLY A 157 -10.20 25.95 5.78
C GLY A 157 -9.66 26.35 7.15
N GLU A 158 -8.92 25.46 7.82
CA GLU A 158 -8.32 25.74 9.13
C GLU A 158 -7.06 26.63 9.05
N GLU A 159 -6.37 26.61 7.92
CA GLU A 159 -5.19 27.44 7.70
C GLU A 159 -5.52 28.87 7.24
N GLY A 160 -6.76 29.14 6.98
CA GLY A 160 -7.26 30.46 6.60
C GLY A 160 -7.82 31.19 7.78
#